data_c597263abca4284559278ef0e0072a61
#
_entry.id   c597263abca4284559278ef0e0072a61
#
_cell.length_a   1.000
_cell.length_b   1.000
_cell.length_c   1.000
_cell.angle_alpha   90.00
_cell.angle_beta   90.00
_cell.angle_gamma   90.00
#
_symmetry.space_group_name_H-M   'P 1'
#
loop_
_entity.id
_entity.type
_entity.pdbx_description
1 polymer ?
#
loop_
_entity_poly.entity_id
_entity_poly.type
_entity_poly.pdbx_seq_one_letter_code
_entity_poly.pdbx_strand_id
1 'polypeptide(L)'
;MSCCCRAEDVYDSLSRSDGALPNESIIQVPVEENLFGTIHLQVTVSMPTGAGPFPLAVFNHGADGSRPPSQQPRSHLTWPAVYFMSRGYAVVQPMMRGYAGSQGSLHQHGCDLASLGLEAAKDIRAVIEFMIRQPFIDGSRIVVAGQSYGGWNTLALGSMGVPNVKGLVSFSGGVHEAHCPISDLALMKGADRFGRVTVMPAIWFFGDNDSLFPVTTWREMFSRYRAGNPRAELVAIGSFMNDAHNLTGSWSGLRIWVPKLDDFLKRIGLPGTELFPEYMPEPIPPSSNYADINDIDKVPNLKSDGERMLYRSFLGHPFPRAFAIGETAAATGYDGFDPLTKALQGCSRLTTSCRLYAVDNEVVWKP
;
A
#
# COMPACT_ATOMS: atom_id res chain seq x y z
N MET A 1 -0.52 -18.54 27.74
CA MET A 1 -1.06 -17.22 28.06
C MET A 1 -1.33 -16.52 26.74
N SER A 2 -2.60 -16.43 26.36
CA SER A 2 -3.02 -15.79 25.10
C SER A 2 -3.03 -14.28 25.34
N CYS A 3 -2.05 -13.57 24.78
CA CYS A 3 -2.06 -12.11 24.74
C CYS A 3 -3.09 -11.72 23.69
N CYS A 4 -4.34 -11.47 24.08
CA CYS A 4 -5.29 -10.76 23.24
C CYS A 4 -4.77 -9.33 23.06
N CYS A 5 -4.14 -9.02 21.94
CA CYS A 5 -3.98 -7.62 21.53
C CYS A 5 -5.37 -7.01 21.41
N ARG A 6 -5.68 -6.03 22.22
CA ARG A 6 -6.92 -5.26 22.10
C ARG A 6 -6.80 -4.30 20.92
N ALA A 7 -7.91 -3.91 20.34
CA ALA A 7 -7.94 -2.89 19.27
C ALA A 7 -7.17 -1.60 19.66
N GLU A 8 -7.21 -1.24 20.96
CA GLU A 8 -6.44 -0.13 21.55
C GLU A 8 -4.92 -0.31 21.39
N ASP A 9 -4.41 -1.53 21.60
CA ASP A 9 -2.95 -1.82 21.49
C ASP A 9 -2.47 -1.69 20.03
N VAL A 10 -3.30 -2.08 19.06
CA VAL A 10 -3.02 -1.92 17.62
C VAL A 10 -3.03 -0.45 17.26
N TYR A 11 -4.04 0.29 17.70
CA TYR A 11 -4.16 1.72 17.46
C TYR A 11 -2.98 2.50 18.01
N ASP A 12 -2.58 2.22 19.26
CA ASP A 12 -1.43 2.87 19.91
C ASP A 12 -0.12 2.56 19.19
N SER A 13 0.05 1.32 18.70
CA SER A 13 1.23 0.94 17.94
C SER A 13 1.32 1.67 16.60
N LEU A 14 0.21 1.72 15.85
CA LEU A 14 0.14 2.36 14.53
C LEU A 14 0.16 3.90 14.59
N SER A 15 -0.19 4.47 15.75
CA SER A 15 -0.20 5.91 15.98
C SER A 15 1.14 6.47 16.44
N ARG A 16 2.16 5.62 16.67
CA ARG A 16 3.50 6.06 17.05
C ARG A 16 4.20 6.79 15.91
N SER A 17 5.08 7.70 16.25
CA SER A 17 5.82 8.53 15.29
C SER A 17 6.75 7.74 14.36
N ASP A 18 7.12 6.50 14.74
CA ASP A 18 7.94 5.59 13.94
C ASP A 18 7.11 4.73 12.98
N GLY A 19 5.76 4.76 13.08
CA GLY A 19 4.85 4.03 12.22
C GLY A 19 4.98 2.50 12.28
N ALA A 20 5.63 1.95 13.34
CA ALA A 20 5.85 0.53 13.48
C ALA A 20 4.51 -0.24 13.57
N LEU A 21 4.40 -1.31 12.80
CA LEU A 21 3.26 -2.20 12.85
C LEU A 21 3.32 -3.13 14.07
N PRO A 22 2.17 -3.61 14.57
CA PRO A 22 2.16 -4.63 15.60
C PRO A 22 2.97 -5.86 15.16
N ASN A 23 3.78 -6.42 16.07
CA ASN A 23 4.64 -7.57 15.80
C ASN A 23 5.61 -7.37 14.61
N GLU A 24 6.02 -6.13 14.33
CA GLU A 24 7.01 -5.82 13.32
C GLU A 24 8.42 -6.23 13.79
N SER A 25 9.15 -6.84 12.89
CA SER A 25 10.58 -7.13 13.06
C SER A 25 11.34 -6.79 11.79
N ILE A 26 12.63 -6.45 11.94
CA ILE A 26 13.53 -6.22 10.83
C ILE A 26 14.55 -7.34 10.81
N ILE A 27 14.66 -8.02 9.68
CA ILE A 27 15.62 -9.10 9.47
C ILE A 27 16.55 -8.79 8.31
N GLN A 28 17.69 -9.46 8.26
CA GLN A 28 18.63 -9.43 7.15
C GLN A 28 18.56 -10.76 6.41
N VAL A 29 18.12 -10.70 5.15
CA VAL A 29 17.99 -11.90 4.31
C VAL A 29 19.21 -12.02 3.40
N PRO A 30 19.99 -13.11 3.50
CA PRO A 30 21.12 -13.33 2.63
C PRO A 30 20.68 -13.66 1.20
N VAL A 31 21.29 -12.99 0.22
CA VAL A 31 21.07 -13.22 -1.20
C VAL A 31 22.43 -13.49 -1.84
N GLU A 32 22.55 -14.62 -2.52
CA GLU A 32 23.77 -14.99 -3.23
C GLU A 32 23.96 -14.11 -4.48
N GLU A 33 25.15 -13.54 -4.61
CA GLU A 33 25.53 -12.68 -5.72
C GLU A 33 26.65 -13.34 -6.55
N ASN A 34 26.31 -14.47 -7.17
CA ASN A 34 27.22 -15.25 -8.04
C ASN A 34 28.60 -15.49 -7.38
N LEU A 35 29.69 -15.16 -8.12
CA LEU A 35 31.08 -15.31 -7.65
C LEU A 35 31.52 -14.19 -6.67
N PHE A 36 30.69 -13.20 -6.43
CA PHE A 36 31.04 -12.03 -5.61
C PHE A 36 30.64 -12.14 -4.14
N GLY A 37 30.01 -13.24 -3.75
CA GLY A 37 29.65 -13.50 -2.36
C GLY A 37 28.18 -13.32 -2.06
N THR A 38 27.86 -13.00 -0.80
CA THR A 38 26.51 -12.85 -0.30
C THR A 38 26.27 -11.39 0.09
N ILE A 39 25.20 -10.80 -0.39
CA ILE A 39 24.68 -9.53 0.12
C ILE A 39 23.53 -9.79 1.07
N HIS A 40 23.18 -8.81 1.91
CA HIS A 40 22.07 -8.90 2.84
C HIS A 40 21.04 -7.83 2.51
N LEU A 41 19.79 -8.26 2.37
CA LEU A 41 18.67 -7.35 2.16
C LEU A 41 17.95 -7.10 3.48
N GLN A 42 17.68 -5.84 3.77
CA GLN A 42 16.84 -5.46 4.90
C GLN A 42 15.39 -5.77 4.56
N VAL A 43 14.74 -6.54 5.41
CA VAL A 43 13.36 -6.98 5.19
C VAL A 43 12.55 -6.71 6.45
N THR A 44 11.45 -5.97 6.30
CA THR A 44 10.47 -5.80 7.37
C THR A 44 9.49 -6.96 7.32
N VAL A 45 9.26 -7.59 8.46
CA VAL A 45 8.29 -8.69 8.64
C VAL A 45 7.26 -8.28 9.66
N SER A 46 6.00 -8.32 9.30
CA SER A 46 4.85 -8.05 10.18
C SER A 46 3.92 -9.25 10.17
N MET A 47 3.46 -9.67 11.34
CA MET A 47 2.64 -10.87 11.46
C MET A 47 1.37 -10.58 12.27
N PRO A 48 0.23 -11.17 11.89
CA PRO A 48 -0.95 -11.12 12.73
C PRO A 48 -0.74 -11.91 14.02
N THR A 49 -1.64 -11.74 14.97
CA THR A 49 -1.64 -12.53 16.21
C THR A 49 -1.92 -14.00 15.91
N GLY A 50 -1.22 -14.91 16.63
CA GLY A 50 -1.40 -16.36 16.49
C GLY A 50 -0.08 -17.09 16.22
N ALA A 51 -0.18 -18.41 16.10
CA ALA A 51 0.99 -19.26 15.93
C ALA A 51 1.37 -19.56 14.47
N GLY A 52 0.46 -19.24 13.52
CA GLY A 52 0.66 -19.64 12.11
C GLY A 52 0.42 -21.16 11.87
N PRO A 53 0.87 -21.74 10.74
CA PRO A 53 1.56 -21.04 9.67
C PRO A 53 0.66 -20.08 8.88
N PHE A 54 1.17 -18.90 8.58
CA PHE A 54 0.44 -17.85 7.87
C PHE A 54 0.73 -17.90 6.37
N PRO A 55 -0.25 -17.66 5.48
CA PRO A 55 0.03 -17.36 4.08
C PRO A 55 0.96 -16.15 3.97
N LEU A 56 1.75 -16.09 2.90
CA LEU A 56 2.77 -15.07 2.70
C LEU A 56 2.29 -13.99 1.74
N ALA A 57 2.36 -12.73 2.15
CA ALA A 57 2.25 -11.58 1.28
C ALA A 57 3.60 -10.84 1.19
N VAL A 58 4.17 -10.76 0.01
CA VAL A 58 5.38 -9.94 -0.24
C VAL A 58 4.95 -8.65 -0.89
N PHE A 59 5.25 -7.51 -0.26
CA PHE A 59 4.91 -6.19 -0.81
C PHE A 59 6.16 -5.38 -1.11
N ASN A 60 6.40 -5.13 -2.39
CA ASN A 60 7.57 -4.44 -2.93
C ASN A 60 7.33 -2.93 -2.98
N HIS A 61 8.27 -2.15 -2.43
CA HIS A 61 8.17 -0.70 -2.37
C HIS A 61 8.48 0.00 -3.70
N GLY A 62 7.95 1.20 -3.87
CA GLY A 62 8.35 2.14 -4.92
C GLY A 62 9.68 2.83 -4.61
N ALA A 63 10.11 3.73 -5.48
CA ALA A 63 11.31 4.53 -5.30
C ALA A 63 10.98 6.03 -5.32
N ASP A 64 11.63 6.79 -4.46
CA ASP A 64 11.65 8.25 -4.53
C ASP A 64 12.73 8.68 -5.52
N GLY A 65 12.34 9.06 -6.74
CA GLY A 65 13.27 9.50 -7.78
C GLY A 65 14.03 10.79 -7.46
N SER A 66 13.65 11.50 -6.39
CA SER A 66 14.32 12.74 -5.96
C SER A 66 15.57 12.50 -5.10
N ARG A 67 15.78 11.27 -4.62
CA ARG A 67 16.88 10.91 -3.71
C ARG A 67 17.63 9.68 -4.19
N PRO A 68 18.97 9.63 -3.98
CA PRO A 68 19.74 8.41 -4.20
C PRO A 68 19.18 7.23 -3.39
N PRO A 69 19.22 5.99 -3.90
CA PRO A 69 18.72 4.82 -3.19
C PRO A 69 19.20 4.69 -1.75
N SER A 70 20.49 4.88 -1.50
CA SER A 70 21.11 4.78 -0.17
C SER A 70 20.66 5.85 0.85
N GLN A 71 20.05 6.93 0.37
CA GLN A 71 19.52 8.01 1.22
C GLN A 71 18.00 7.90 1.44
N GLN A 72 17.34 6.94 0.79
CA GLN A 72 15.93 6.70 1.03
C GLN A 72 15.74 5.93 2.33
N PRO A 73 14.79 6.35 3.18
CA PRO A 73 14.51 5.65 4.41
C PRO A 73 13.93 4.25 4.13
N ARG A 74 13.91 3.39 5.13
CA ARG A 74 13.17 2.13 5.07
C ARG A 74 11.70 2.42 4.72
N SER A 75 11.21 1.74 3.70
CA SER A 75 9.82 1.90 3.29
C SER A 75 8.88 1.29 4.32
N HIS A 76 7.86 2.06 4.69
CA HIS A 76 6.74 1.67 5.52
C HIS A 76 5.47 1.78 4.70
N LEU A 77 5.02 0.69 4.12
CA LEU A 77 3.76 0.63 3.37
C LEU A 77 2.66 0.15 4.30
N THR A 78 2.21 1.04 5.18
CA THR A 78 1.27 0.74 6.26
C THR A 78 -0.04 0.13 5.75
N TRP A 79 -0.72 0.78 4.80
CA TRP A 79 -2.05 0.36 4.34
C TRP A 79 -2.05 -1.03 3.69
N PRO A 80 -1.14 -1.36 2.76
CA PRO A 80 -1.01 -2.72 2.27
C PRO A 80 -0.66 -3.74 3.35
N ALA A 81 0.21 -3.38 4.31
CA ALA A 81 0.60 -4.30 5.37
C ALA A 81 -0.58 -4.63 6.29
N VAL A 82 -1.30 -3.63 6.81
CA VAL A 82 -2.47 -3.86 7.67
C VAL A 82 -3.59 -4.58 6.92
N TYR A 83 -3.76 -4.30 5.63
CA TYR A 83 -4.71 -5.03 4.78
C TYR A 83 -4.41 -6.54 4.77
N PHE A 84 -3.20 -6.93 4.43
CA PHE A 84 -2.83 -8.35 4.39
C PHE A 84 -2.85 -8.99 5.78
N MET A 85 -2.36 -8.27 6.82
CA MET A 85 -2.42 -8.76 8.20
C MET A 85 -3.86 -9.03 8.64
N SER A 86 -4.80 -8.15 8.29
CA SER A 86 -6.21 -8.33 8.64
C SER A 86 -6.85 -9.54 7.95
N ARG A 87 -6.28 -10.05 6.85
CA ARG A 87 -6.67 -11.30 6.17
C ARG A 87 -5.83 -12.50 6.61
N GLY A 88 -5.00 -12.33 7.63
CA GLY A 88 -4.22 -13.41 8.25
C GLY A 88 -2.89 -13.73 7.57
N TYR A 89 -2.35 -12.84 6.74
CA TYR A 89 -1.04 -13.04 6.13
C TYR A 89 0.10 -12.57 7.03
N ALA A 90 1.21 -13.29 6.99
CA ALA A 90 2.50 -12.71 7.29
C ALA A 90 2.91 -11.80 6.13
N VAL A 91 3.26 -10.55 6.44
CA VAL A 91 3.61 -9.54 5.44
C VAL A 91 5.11 -9.30 5.46
N VAL A 92 5.71 -9.32 4.29
CA VAL A 92 7.14 -9.17 4.09
C VAL A 92 7.38 -8.01 3.13
N GLN A 93 8.13 -7.01 3.57
CA GLN A 93 8.45 -5.82 2.81
C GLN A 93 9.97 -5.73 2.62
N PRO A 94 10.51 -6.33 1.55
CA PRO A 94 11.94 -6.26 1.25
C PRO A 94 12.31 -4.87 0.75
N MET A 95 13.43 -4.33 1.23
CA MET A 95 14.07 -3.18 0.60
C MET A 95 14.89 -3.67 -0.59
N MET A 96 14.75 -3.01 -1.74
CA MET A 96 15.58 -3.28 -2.91
C MET A 96 17.06 -3.12 -2.55
N ARG A 97 17.95 -3.86 -3.25
CA ARG A 97 19.39 -3.72 -3.06
C ARG A 97 19.85 -2.27 -3.25
N GLY A 98 20.72 -1.81 -2.34
CA GLY A 98 21.18 -0.43 -2.29
C GLY A 98 20.21 0.57 -1.65
N TYR A 99 19.00 0.16 -1.24
CA TYR A 99 18.04 1.01 -0.53
C TYR A 99 18.10 0.77 0.98
N ALA A 100 18.00 1.84 1.74
CA ALA A 100 18.03 1.81 3.22
C ALA A 100 19.17 0.92 3.76
N GLY A 101 18.83 -0.12 4.54
CA GLY A 101 19.79 -1.07 5.13
C GLY A 101 20.13 -2.28 4.25
N SER A 102 19.67 -2.31 2.99
CA SER A 102 20.04 -3.37 2.02
C SER A 102 21.38 -3.09 1.39
N GLN A 103 22.20 -4.13 1.29
CA GLN A 103 23.51 -4.07 0.62
C GLN A 103 23.37 -4.16 -0.91
N GLY A 104 24.49 -3.99 -1.62
CA GLY A 104 24.57 -4.09 -3.08
C GLY A 104 24.01 -2.86 -3.80
N SER A 105 23.82 -3.00 -5.10
CA SER A 105 23.20 -1.99 -5.97
C SER A 105 22.62 -2.68 -7.20
N LEU A 106 21.54 -2.11 -7.76
CA LEU A 106 21.04 -2.55 -9.06
C LEU A 106 21.99 -2.06 -10.16
N HIS A 107 22.19 -2.89 -11.18
CA HIS A 107 22.96 -2.50 -12.36
C HIS A 107 22.14 -1.53 -13.22
N GLN A 108 22.88 -0.70 -13.97
CA GLN A 108 22.25 0.16 -14.97
C GLN A 108 21.95 -0.66 -16.23
N HIS A 109 20.69 -0.70 -16.63
CA HIS A 109 20.23 -1.41 -17.81
C HIS A 109 19.83 -0.48 -18.96
N GLY A 110 20.02 0.84 -18.79
CA GLY A 110 19.59 1.83 -19.75
C GLY A 110 18.09 1.71 -20.04
N CYS A 111 17.72 1.59 -21.32
CA CYS A 111 16.32 1.38 -21.70
C CYS A 111 15.85 -0.09 -21.67
N ASP A 112 16.64 -1.04 -21.20
CA ASP A 112 16.12 -2.40 -20.94
C ASP A 112 15.48 -2.50 -19.54
N LEU A 113 14.33 -1.83 -19.39
CA LEU A 113 13.58 -1.79 -18.13
C LEU A 113 13.05 -3.16 -17.73
N ALA A 114 12.92 -4.10 -18.67
CA ALA A 114 12.58 -5.47 -18.35
C ALA A 114 13.72 -6.18 -17.62
N SER A 115 14.95 -6.06 -18.08
CA SER A 115 16.11 -6.65 -17.40
C SER A 115 16.36 -6.02 -16.03
N LEU A 116 16.11 -4.71 -15.87
CA LEU A 116 16.15 -4.03 -14.58
C LEU A 116 15.13 -4.65 -13.59
N GLY A 117 13.88 -4.83 -14.03
CA GLY A 117 12.85 -5.49 -13.20
C GLY A 117 13.19 -6.94 -12.88
N LEU A 118 13.77 -7.70 -13.82
CA LEU A 118 14.19 -9.09 -13.60
C LEU A 118 15.35 -9.21 -12.61
N GLU A 119 16.26 -8.25 -12.56
CA GLU A 119 17.32 -8.22 -11.56
C GLU A 119 16.74 -8.06 -10.15
N ALA A 120 15.85 -7.09 -9.95
CA ALA A 120 15.17 -6.91 -8.66
C ALA A 120 14.28 -8.12 -8.31
N ALA A 121 13.67 -8.76 -9.31
CA ALA A 121 12.84 -9.96 -9.10
C ALA A 121 13.62 -11.16 -8.58
N LYS A 122 14.92 -11.28 -8.88
CA LYS A 122 15.80 -12.31 -8.29
C LYS A 122 15.93 -12.14 -6.78
N ASP A 123 16.03 -10.89 -6.31
CA ASP A 123 16.10 -10.59 -4.89
C ASP A 123 14.77 -10.93 -4.20
N ILE A 124 13.65 -10.55 -4.80
CA ILE A 124 12.32 -10.89 -4.27
C ILE A 124 12.15 -12.40 -4.18
N ARG A 125 12.58 -13.13 -5.20
CA ARG A 125 12.56 -14.60 -5.19
C ARG A 125 13.40 -15.17 -4.06
N ALA A 126 14.62 -14.67 -3.84
CA ALA A 126 15.48 -15.11 -2.74
C ALA A 126 14.84 -14.85 -1.36
N VAL A 127 14.18 -13.70 -1.20
CA VAL A 127 13.40 -13.40 0.02
C VAL A 127 12.25 -14.40 0.19
N ILE A 128 11.50 -14.72 -0.85
CA ILE A 128 10.45 -15.74 -0.80
C ILE A 128 11.03 -17.10 -0.38
N GLU A 129 12.11 -17.55 -1.02
CA GLU A 129 12.80 -18.80 -0.73
C GLU A 129 13.33 -18.86 0.71
N PHE A 130 13.78 -17.74 1.26
CA PHE A 130 14.17 -17.63 2.67
C PHE A 130 12.95 -17.74 3.60
N MET A 131 11.88 -17.02 3.30
CA MET A 131 10.69 -16.96 4.16
C MET A 131 9.93 -18.28 4.21
N ILE A 132 9.80 -19.01 3.11
CA ILE A 132 9.09 -20.31 3.11
C ILE A 132 9.78 -21.39 3.93
N ARG A 133 11.04 -21.21 4.34
CA ARG A 133 11.74 -22.08 5.28
C ARG A 133 11.42 -21.78 6.74
N GLN A 134 10.71 -20.69 7.02
CA GLN A 134 10.34 -20.33 8.38
C GLN A 134 9.12 -21.14 8.83
N PRO A 135 9.12 -21.69 10.05
CA PRO A 135 8.05 -22.59 10.51
C PRO A 135 6.67 -21.91 10.64
N PHE A 136 6.65 -20.58 10.70
CA PHE A 136 5.43 -19.80 10.80
C PHE A 136 4.84 -19.37 9.43
N ILE A 137 5.46 -19.78 8.30
CA ILE A 137 5.00 -19.44 6.95
C ILE A 137 4.39 -20.68 6.26
N ASP A 138 3.18 -20.50 5.73
CA ASP A 138 2.59 -21.44 4.77
C ASP A 138 3.10 -21.13 3.35
N GLY A 139 4.18 -21.78 2.97
CA GLY A 139 4.82 -21.60 1.67
C GLY A 139 3.99 -22.12 0.48
N SER A 140 2.78 -22.66 0.68
CA SER A 140 1.88 -23.07 -0.39
C SER A 140 0.94 -21.95 -0.86
N ARG A 141 0.82 -20.86 -0.09
CA ARG A 141 -0.13 -19.75 -0.28
C ARG A 141 0.61 -18.40 -0.30
N ILE A 142 1.11 -18.01 -1.46
CA ILE A 142 1.92 -16.80 -1.63
C ILE A 142 1.24 -15.83 -2.59
N VAL A 143 1.16 -14.56 -2.22
CA VAL A 143 0.83 -13.44 -3.10
C VAL A 143 2.00 -12.45 -3.12
N VAL A 144 2.30 -11.91 -4.30
CA VAL A 144 3.32 -10.87 -4.45
C VAL A 144 2.66 -9.60 -4.97
N ALA A 145 2.88 -8.52 -4.28
CA ALA A 145 2.32 -7.22 -4.56
C ALA A 145 3.42 -6.15 -4.60
N GLY A 146 3.13 -5.01 -5.19
CA GLY A 146 4.03 -3.87 -5.15
C GLY A 146 3.44 -2.61 -5.76
N GLN A 147 4.06 -1.49 -5.46
CA GLN A 147 3.66 -0.17 -5.91
C GLN A 147 4.79 0.48 -6.73
N SER A 148 4.45 1.19 -7.82
CA SER A 148 5.43 1.92 -8.65
C SER A 148 6.56 0.98 -9.12
N TYR A 149 7.82 1.29 -8.83
CA TYR A 149 8.94 0.41 -9.13
C TYR A 149 8.74 -1.02 -8.57
N GLY A 150 8.23 -1.14 -7.33
CA GLY A 150 7.90 -2.45 -6.74
C GLY A 150 6.79 -3.18 -7.48
N GLY A 151 5.82 -2.46 -8.04
CA GLY A 151 4.80 -3.02 -8.92
C GLY A 151 5.40 -3.58 -10.22
N TRP A 152 6.36 -2.89 -10.82
CA TRP A 152 7.12 -3.35 -11.96
C TRP A 152 7.91 -4.62 -11.67
N ASN A 153 8.63 -4.64 -10.53
CA ASN A 153 9.40 -5.80 -10.07
C ASN A 153 8.52 -7.01 -9.78
N THR A 154 7.30 -6.78 -9.28
CA THR A 154 6.27 -7.80 -9.07
C THR A 154 5.86 -8.47 -10.39
N LEU A 155 5.64 -7.68 -11.45
CA LEU A 155 5.33 -8.22 -12.78
C LEU A 155 6.51 -8.98 -13.38
N ALA A 156 7.73 -8.50 -13.18
CA ALA A 156 8.95 -9.19 -13.59
C ALA A 156 9.10 -10.54 -12.89
N LEU A 157 8.81 -10.61 -11.56
CA LEU A 157 8.80 -11.86 -10.81
C LEU A 157 7.82 -12.89 -11.39
N GLY A 158 6.66 -12.43 -11.86
CA GLY A 158 5.67 -13.30 -12.51
C GLY A 158 6.25 -14.06 -13.69
N SER A 159 7.16 -13.47 -14.44
CA SER A 159 7.82 -14.09 -15.57
C SER A 159 8.88 -15.15 -15.20
N MET A 160 9.24 -15.24 -13.90
CA MET A 160 10.21 -16.23 -13.40
C MET A 160 9.56 -17.57 -12.99
N GLY A 161 8.23 -17.65 -12.94
CA GLY A 161 7.53 -18.87 -12.58
C GLY A 161 7.82 -19.39 -11.16
N VAL A 162 7.93 -18.48 -10.18
CA VAL A 162 8.23 -18.85 -8.79
C VAL A 162 7.14 -19.77 -8.22
N PRO A 163 7.50 -20.96 -7.72
CA PRO A 163 6.53 -21.92 -7.22
C PRO A 163 5.65 -21.35 -6.10
N ASN A 164 4.39 -21.76 -6.07
CA ASN A 164 3.38 -21.39 -5.06
C ASN A 164 2.99 -19.91 -5.00
N VAL A 165 3.54 -19.04 -5.85
CA VAL A 165 2.99 -17.72 -6.07
C VAL A 165 1.69 -17.86 -6.83
N LYS A 166 0.58 -17.54 -6.18
CA LYS A 166 -0.79 -17.75 -6.72
C LYS A 166 -1.28 -16.56 -7.54
N GLY A 167 -0.75 -15.37 -7.28
CA GLY A 167 -1.15 -14.16 -7.98
C GLY A 167 -0.22 -12.98 -7.77
N LEU A 168 -0.34 -12.01 -8.66
CA LEU A 168 0.45 -10.78 -8.68
C LEU A 168 -0.48 -9.57 -8.56
N VAL A 169 -0.06 -8.59 -7.78
CA VAL A 169 -0.80 -7.35 -7.58
C VAL A 169 0.10 -6.15 -7.89
N SER A 170 -0.22 -5.38 -8.90
CA SER A 170 0.57 -4.24 -9.33
C SER A 170 -0.22 -2.94 -9.17
N PHE A 171 0.23 -2.06 -8.29
CA PHE A 171 -0.32 -0.73 -8.12
C PHE A 171 0.57 0.28 -8.82
N SER A 172 0.05 0.94 -9.86
CA SER A 172 0.78 1.91 -10.68
C SER A 172 2.20 1.43 -11.04
N GLY A 173 2.30 0.14 -11.48
CA GLY A 173 3.58 -0.53 -11.66
C GLY A 173 4.33 -0.02 -12.88
N GLY A 174 5.50 0.56 -12.65
CA GLY A 174 6.38 1.09 -13.67
C GLY A 174 7.67 1.63 -13.05
N VAL A 175 8.62 1.99 -13.88
CA VAL A 175 9.90 2.59 -13.49
C VAL A 175 10.31 3.65 -14.48
N HIS A 176 10.82 4.77 -13.99
CA HIS A 176 11.46 5.79 -14.80
C HIS A 176 12.98 5.72 -14.61
N GLU A 177 13.72 5.55 -15.70
CA GLU A 177 15.15 5.65 -15.74
C GLU A 177 15.57 6.99 -16.37
N ALA A 178 16.31 7.81 -15.60
CA ALA A 178 16.71 9.15 -16.02
C ALA A 178 17.51 9.17 -17.35
N HIS A 179 18.17 8.07 -17.67
CA HIS A 179 18.99 7.92 -18.87
C HIS A 179 18.27 7.20 -20.02
N CYS A 180 16.95 6.94 -19.90
CA CYS A 180 16.16 6.34 -20.96
C CYS A 180 15.14 7.35 -21.55
N PRO A 181 15.47 7.99 -22.67
CA PRO A 181 14.58 8.97 -23.30
C PRO A 181 13.30 8.36 -23.89
N ILE A 182 13.22 7.03 -23.98
CA ILE A 182 12.06 6.28 -24.50
C ILE A 182 11.44 5.40 -23.42
N SER A 183 11.42 5.85 -22.16
CA SER A 183 10.92 5.08 -21.00
C SER A 183 9.56 4.47 -21.24
N ASP A 184 8.58 5.21 -21.78
CA ASP A 184 7.24 4.71 -22.05
C ASP A 184 7.24 3.51 -22.99
N LEU A 185 7.98 3.62 -24.11
CA LEU A 185 8.11 2.51 -25.05
C LEU A 185 8.86 1.31 -24.44
N ALA A 186 9.85 1.57 -23.60
CA ALA A 186 10.59 0.53 -22.89
C ALA A 186 9.72 -0.21 -21.87
N LEU A 187 8.86 0.50 -21.14
CA LEU A 187 7.83 -0.08 -20.28
C LEU A 187 6.84 -0.95 -21.06
N MET A 188 6.31 -0.46 -22.18
CA MET A 188 5.41 -1.22 -23.04
C MET A 188 6.04 -2.52 -23.56
N LYS A 189 7.31 -2.46 -24.00
CA LYS A 189 8.08 -3.64 -24.43
C LYS A 189 8.35 -4.60 -23.26
N GLY A 190 8.67 -4.08 -22.09
CA GLY A 190 8.91 -4.90 -20.90
C GLY A 190 7.62 -5.60 -20.43
N ALA A 191 6.49 -4.90 -20.44
CA ALA A 191 5.20 -5.48 -20.13
C ALA A 191 4.82 -6.62 -21.09
N ASP A 192 5.03 -6.45 -22.39
CA ASP A 192 4.87 -7.52 -23.40
C ASP A 192 5.76 -8.73 -23.08
N ARG A 193 7.05 -8.48 -22.80
CA ARG A 193 8.00 -9.54 -22.44
C ARG A 193 7.55 -10.33 -21.20
N PHE A 194 7.10 -9.65 -20.15
CA PHE A 194 6.62 -10.30 -18.94
C PHE A 194 5.32 -11.08 -19.19
N GLY A 195 4.36 -10.48 -19.90
CA GLY A 195 3.07 -11.09 -20.17
C GLY A 195 3.18 -12.41 -20.93
N ARG A 196 4.09 -12.50 -21.91
CA ARG A 196 4.27 -13.71 -22.74
C ARG A 196 4.65 -14.97 -21.96
N VAL A 197 5.27 -14.83 -20.79
CA VAL A 197 5.79 -15.97 -20.02
C VAL A 197 5.13 -16.10 -18.65
N THR A 198 4.38 -15.10 -18.20
CA THR A 198 3.65 -15.18 -16.93
C THR A 198 2.38 -16.01 -17.09
N VAL A 199 2.25 -17.04 -16.25
CA VAL A 199 1.09 -17.94 -16.29
C VAL A 199 0.10 -17.73 -15.14
N MET A 200 0.52 -17.04 -14.07
CA MET A 200 -0.32 -16.79 -12.91
C MET A 200 -1.25 -15.57 -13.13
N PRO A 201 -2.40 -15.52 -12.45
CA PRO A 201 -3.27 -14.34 -12.46
C PRO A 201 -2.55 -13.09 -11.98
N ALA A 202 -2.89 -11.95 -12.56
CA ALA A 202 -2.37 -10.65 -12.15
C ALA A 202 -3.52 -9.63 -12.11
N ILE A 203 -3.52 -8.76 -11.09
CA ILE A 203 -4.43 -7.61 -11.02
C ILE A 203 -3.61 -6.33 -11.00
N TRP A 204 -3.99 -5.37 -11.86
CA TRP A 204 -3.33 -4.09 -12.01
C TRP A 204 -4.28 -2.97 -11.60
N PHE A 205 -3.78 -2.00 -10.84
CA PHE A 205 -4.49 -0.79 -10.45
C PHE A 205 -3.79 0.42 -11.04
N PHE A 206 -4.53 1.24 -11.82
CA PHE A 206 -4.04 2.49 -12.37
C PHE A 206 -5.13 3.55 -12.38
N GLY A 207 -4.75 4.81 -12.20
CA GLY A 207 -5.66 5.95 -12.31
C GLY A 207 -5.31 6.90 -13.44
N ASP A 208 -6.32 7.66 -13.88
CA ASP A 208 -6.19 8.50 -15.06
C ASP A 208 -5.33 9.75 -14.82
N ASN A 209 -5.18 10.18 -13.57
CA ASN A 209 -4.32 11.30 -13.16
C ASN A 209 -3.04 10.84 -12.45
N ASP A 210 -2.53 9.64 -12.77
CA ASP A 210 -1.20 9.21 -12.31
C ASP A 210 -0.13 10.16 -12.86
N SER A 211 0.63 10.79 -11.96
CA SER A 211 1.59 11.83 -12.33
C SER A 211 2.85 11.29 -13.01
N LEU A 212 3.14 10.00 -12.86
CA LEU A 212 4.32 9.36 -13.41
C LEU A 212 4.04 8.57 -14.69
N PHE A 213 2.88 7.92 -14.78
CA PHE A 213 2.55 7.05 -15.91
C PHE A 213 1.29 7.54 -16.62
N PRO A 214 1.42 8.23 -17.79
CA PRO A 214 0.28 8.70 -18.56
C PRO A 214 -0.68 7.58 -18.95
N VAL A 215 -1.97 7.93 -19.07
CA VAL A 215 -3.06 6.99 -19.41
C VAL A 215 -2.74 6.17 -20.67
N THR A 216 -2.18 6.81 -21.69
CA THR A 216 -1.77 6.14 -22.93
C THR A 216 -0.70 5.09 -22.70
N THR A 217 0.23 5.36 -21.79
CA THR A 217 1.36 4.46 -21.47
C THR A 217 0.87 3.23 -20.71
N TRP A 218 0.19 3.40 -19.57
CA TRP A 218 -0.20 2.24 -18.75
C TRP A 218 -1.30 1.40 -19.41
N ARG A 219 -2.20 1.99 -20.22
CA ARG A 219 -3.20 1.22 -20.98
C ARG A 219 -2.54 0.34 -22.04
N GLU A 220 -1.55 0.85 -22.73
CA GLU A 220 -0.80 0.07 -23.71
C GLU A 220 0.08 -0.99 -23.06
N MET A 221 0.74 -0.68 -21.92
CA MET A 221 1.46 -1.66 -21.12
C MET A 221 0.56 -2.84 -20.73
N PHE A 222 -0.63 -2.53 -20.19
CA PHE A 222 -1.59 -3.56 -19.80
C PHE A 222 -2.09 -4.36 -21.01
N SER A 223 -2.42 -3.70 -22.11
CA SER A 223 -2.89 -4.35 -23.34
C SER A 223 -1.88 -5.39 -23.84
N ARG A 224 -0.60 -5.03 -23.89
CA ARG A 224 0.49 -5.93 -24.30
C ARG A 224 0.73 -7.05 -23.32
N TYR A 225 0.73 -6.76 -22.02
CA TYR A 225 0.87 -7.78 -21.00
C TYR A 225 -0.28 -8.80 -21.08
N ARG A 226 -1.51 -8.33 -21.19
CA ARG A 226 -2.71 -9.17 -21.26
C ARG A 226 -2.76 -10.02 -22.53
N ALA A 227 -2.22 -9.56 -23.63
CA ALA A 227 -2.14 -10.35 -24.86
C ALA A 227 -1.35 -11.66 -24.65
N GLY A 228 -0.33 -11.66 -23.82
CA GLY A 228 0.41 -12.85 -23.42
C GLY A 228 -0.16 -13.57 -22.19
N ASN A 229 -0.76 -12.81 -21.25
CA ASN A 229 -1.37 -13.37 -20.04
C ASN A 229 -2.87 -13.00 -19.96
N PRO A 230 -3.77 -13.83 -20.54
CA PRO A 230 -5.21 -13.54 -20.52
C PRO A 230 -5.85 -13.58 -19.13
N ARG A 231 -5.13 -14.06 -18.09
CA ARG A 231 -5.56 -14.05 -16.68
C ARG A 231 -5.25 -12.73 -15.97
N ALA A 232 -4.74 -11.72 -16.69
CA ALA A 232 -4.53 -10.39 -16.15
C ALA A 232 -5.82 -9.57 -16.15
N GLU A 233 -6.06 -8.86 -15.05
CA GLU A 233 -7.20 -7.97 -14.84
C GLU A 233 -6.73 -6.54 -14.61
N LEU A 234 -7.48 -5.56 -15.13
CA LEU A 234 -7.22 -4.13 -14.94
C LEU A 234 -8.34 -3.49 -14.13
N VAL A 235 -7.97 -2.80 -13.08
CA VAL A 235 -8.83 -1.88 -12.34
C VAL A 235 -8.41 -0.46 -12.71
N ALA A 236 -9.07 0.12 -13.69
CA ALA A 236 -8.93 1.52 -14.04
C ALA A 236 -9.82 2.33 -13.09
N ILE A 237 -9.23 3.08 -12.18
CA ILE A 237 -9.95 3.76 -11.08
C ILE A 237 -10.46 5.17 -11.45
N GLY A 238 -10.21 5.66 -12.66
CA GLY A 238 -10.43 7.06 -13.00
C GLY A 238 -9.42 7.99 -12.32
N SER A 239 -9.81 9.23 -12.08
CA SER A 239 -8.97 10.15 -11.30
C SER A 239 -9.13 9.90 -9.80
N PHE A 240 -8.03 9.95 -9.08
CA PHE A 240 -8.01 9.79 -7.63
C PHE A 240 -7.26 10.94 -6.98
N MET A 241 -7.96 11.73 -6.18
CA MET A 241 -7.40 12.89 -5.48
C MET A 241 -6.56 13.77 -6.42
N ASN A 242 -5.40 14.24 -5.96
CA ASN A 242 -4.49 15.05 -6.77
C ASN A 242 -3.55 14.21 -7.64
N ASP A 243 -3.37 12.92 -7.29
CA ASP A 243 -2.44 12.02 -7.97
C ASP A 243 -2.79 10.56 -7.65
N ALA A 244 -3.22 9.83 -8.65
CA ALA A 244 -3.58 8.42 -8.51
C ALA A 244 -2.38 7.51 -8.23
N HIS A 245 -1.14 7.99 -8.46
CA HIS A 245 0.07 7.25 -8.11
C HIS A 245 0.15 6.93 -6.60
N ASN A 246 -0.49 7.75 -5.77
CA ASN A 246 -0.52 7.61 -4.32
C ASN A 246 -1.68 6.76 -3.78
N LEU A 247 -2.38 5.99 -4.63
CA LEU A 247 -3.55 5.19 -4.26
C LEU A 247 -3.29 4.30 -3.02
N THR A 248 -2.18 3.58 -2.99
CA THR A 248 -1.83 2.65 -1.88
C THR A 248 -1.30 3.34 -0.65
N GLY A 249 -0.73 4.53 -0.79
CA GLY A 249 -0.25 5.37 0.30
C GLY A 249 -1.36 6.20 0.96
N SER A 250 -2.57 6.18 0.40
CA SER A 250 -3.71 6.95 0.88
C SER A 250 -4.71 6.07 1.61
N TRP A 251 -5.14 6.53 2.79
CA TRP A 251 -6.24 5.92 3.51
C TRP A 251 -7.55 5.89 2.68
N SER A 252 -7.85 6.97 1.96
CA SER A 252 -9.02 7.05 1.06
C SER A 252 -8.97 6.04 -0.09
N GLY A 253 -7.78 5.56 -0.44
CA GLY A 253 -7.59 4.51 -1.44
C GLY A 253 -8.16 3.16 -1.02
N LEU A 254 -8.19 2.87 0.29
CA LEU A 254 -8.68 1.59 0.81
C LEU A 254 -10.08 1.25 0.29
N ARG A 255 -10.99 2.19 0.28
CA ARG A 255 -12.37 1.99 -0.21
C ARG A 255 -12.44 1.60 -1.70
N ILE A 256 -11.38 1.88 -2.46
CA ILE A 256 -11.31 1.62 -3.91
C ILE A 256 -10.69 0.25 -4.18
N TRP A 257 -9.48 0.01 -3.64
CA TRP A 257 -8.73 -1.17 -4.01
C TRP A 257 -9.04 -2.40 -3.14
N VAL A 258 -9.45 -2.23 -1.85
CA VAL A 258 -9.71 -3.35 -0.94
C VAL A 258 -10.79 -4.30 -1.47
N PRO A 259 -11.99 -3.85 -1.87
CA PRO A 259 -13.01 -4.77 -2.37
C PRO A 259 -12.57 -5.54 -3.62
N LYS A 260 -11.82 -4.88 -4.52
CA LYS A 260 -11.31 -5.49 -5.76
C LYS A 260 -10.24 -6.53 -5.49
N LEU A 261 -9.35 -6.22 -4.54
CA LEU A 261 -8.29 -7.15 -4.15
C LEU A 261 -8.85 -8.34 -3.36
N ASP A 262 -9.83 -8.14 -2.48
CA ASP A 262 -10.52 -9.23 -1.77
C ASP A 262 -11.16 -10.22 -2.76
N ASP A 263 -11.87 -9.72 -3.75
CA ASP A 263 -12.50 -10.55 -4.79
C ASP A 263 -11.45 -11.29 -5.62
N PHE A 264 -10.36 -10.62 -5.99
CA PHE A 264 -9.26 -11.25 -6.73
C PHE A 264 -8.62 -12.38 -5.91
N LEU A 265 -8.25 -12.13 -4.65
CA LEU A 265 -7.62 -13.13 -3.79
C LEU A 265 -8.52 -14.36 -3.60
N LYS A 266 -9.82 -14.17 -3.35
CA LYS A 266 -10.80 -15.26 -3.24
C LYS A 266 -10.86 -16.10 -4.51
N ARG A 267 -10.89 -15.46 -5.69
CA ARG A 267 -10.95 -16.18 -6.99
C ARG A 267 -9.70 -17.02 -7.26
N ILE A 268 -8.55 -16.62 -6.75
CA ILE A 268 -7.30 -17.37 -6.92
C ILE A 268 -7.00 -18.35 -5.76
N GLY A 269 -7.97 -18.54 -4.85
CA GLY A 269 -7.87 -19.49 -3.72
C GLY A 269 -7.00 -18.99 -2.56
N LEU A 270 -6.84 -17.68 -2.42
CA LEU A 270 -6.11 -17.04 -1.33
C LEU A 270 -7.07 -16.36 -0.34
N PRO A 271 -6.67 -16.15 0.93
CA PRO A 271 -7.48 -15.41 1.90
C PRO A 271 -7.78 -13.98 1.43
N GLY A 272 -9.04 -13.67 1.24
CA GLY A 272 -9.56 -12.35 0.87
C GLY A 272 -10.74 -11.95 1.75
N THR A 273 -10.87 -12.56 2.93
CA THR A 273 -11.88 -12.22 3.93
C THR A 273 -11.19 -11.72 5.18
N GLU A 274 -11.69 -10.66 5.74
CA GLU A 274 -11.16 -10.07 6.95
C GLU A 274 -11.34 -11.00 8.15
N LEU A 275 -10.24 -11.36 8.81
CA LEU A 275 -10.18 -12.23 9.98
C LEU A 275 -9.82 -11.44 11.25
N PHE A 276 -9.07 -10.36 11.10
CA PHE A 276 -8.57 -9.51 12.16
C PHE A 276 -8.93 -8.05 11.86
N PRO A 277 -10.20 -7.64 12.08
CA PRO A 277 -10.66 -6.29 11.77
C PRO A 277 -9.92 -5.20 12.53
N GLU A 278 -9.34 -5.54 13.67
CA GLU A 278 -8.53 -4.62 14.49
C GLU A 278 -7.28 -4.06 13.79
N TYR A 279 -6.82 -4.68 12.70
CA TYR A 279 -5.73 -4.15 11.88
C TYR A 279 -6.19 -3.13 10.83
N MET A 280 -7.49 -3.06 10.55
CA MET A 280 -8.01 -2.08 9.59
C MET A 280 -8.52 -0.83 10.31
N PRO A 281 -8.35 0.35 9.71
CA PRO A 281 -8.97 1.57 10.24
C PRO A 281 -10.49 1.50 10.08
N GLU A 282 -11.20 2.29 10.88
CA GLU A 282 -12.64 2.45 10.71
C GLU A 282 -12.99 2.87 9.26
N PRO A 283 -14.02 2.27 8.67
CA PRO A 283 -14.44 2.61 7.31
C PRO A 283 -14.82 4.08 7.19
N ILE A 284 -14.38 4.71 6.10
CA ILE A 284 -14.77 6.10 5.80
C ILE A 284 -16.28 6.13 5.53
N PRO A 285 -17.07 6.89 6.31
CA PRO A 285 -18.48 7.02 6.02
C PRO A 285 -18.73 7.63 4.63
N PRO A 286 -19.82 7.25 3.95
CA PRO A 286 -20.14 7.84 2.66
C PRO A 286 -20.49 9.33 2.81
N SER A 287 -20.23 10.11 1.75
CA SER A 287 -20.65 11.50 1.69
C SER A 287 -22.16 11.61 1.89
N SER A 288 -22.56 12.57 2.70
CA SER A 288 -23.99 12.83 2.99
C SER A 288 -24.61 13.86 2.05
N ASN A 289 -23.80 14.62 1.32
CA ASN A 289 -24.23 15.79 0.54
C ASN A 289 -24.98 16.85 1.37
N TYR A 290 -24.73 16.91 2.67
CA TYR A 290 -25.39 17.83 3.59
C TYR A 290 -25.03 19.29 3.31
N ALA A 291 -23.75 19.55 3.02
CA ALA A 291 -23.23 20.89 2.74
C ALA A 291 -21.94 20.80 1.91
N ASP A 292 -21.55 21.91 1.29
CA ASP A 292 -20.18 22.05 0.78
C ASP A 292 -19.18 22.06 1.96
N ILE A 293 -18.03 21.42 1.80
CA ILE A 293 -17.02 21.31 2.86
C ILE A 293 -16.46 22.67 3.28
N ASN A 294 -16.46 23.65 2.38
CA ASN A 294 -15.97 25.00 2.65
C ASN A 294 -17.07 25.90 3.25
N ASP A 295 -18.32 25.44 3.30
CA ASP A 295 -19.42 26.21 3.89
C ASP A 295 -19.41 26.07 5.42
N ILE A 296 -18.57 26.89 6.07
CA ILE A 296 -18.40 26.87 7.53
C ILE A 296 -19.68 27.22 8.30
N ASP A 297 -20.60 27.95 7.67
CA ASP A 297 -21.85 28.37 8.33
C ASP A 297 -22.87 27.22 8.42
N LYS A 298 -22.66 26.16 7.65
CA LYS A 298 -23.43 24.93 7.71
C LYS A 298 -22.89 23.89 8.70
N VAL A 299 -21.70 24.10 9.25
CA VAL A 299 -21.13 23.19 10.24
C VAL A 299 -21.94 23.33 11.55
N PRO A 300 -22.64 22.27 12.02
CA PRO A 300 -23.47 22.36 13.22
C PRO A 300 -22.63 22.68 14.47
N ASN A 301 -23.23 23.38 15.41
CA ASN A 301 -22.68 23.64 16.75
C ASN A 301 -21.36 24.44 16.80
N LEU A 302 -20.87 25.04 15.72
CA LEU A 302 -19.75 25.97 15.78
C LEU A 302 -20.22 27.35 16.29
N LYS A 303 -20.21 27.53 17.61
CA LYS A 303 -20.78 28.73 18.28
C LYS A 303 -19.74 29.79 18.55
N SER A 304 -18.46 29.44 18.62
CA SER A 304 -17.37 30.36 18.95
C SER A 304 -16.42 30.58 17.77
N ASP A 305 -15.70 31.70 17.79
CA ASP A 305 -14.65 31.97 16.81
C ASP A 305 -13.52 30.94 16.88
N GLY A 306 -13.23 30.41 18.07
CA GLY A 306 -12.25 29.35 18.28
C GLY A 306 -12.62 28.06 17.54
N GLU A 307 -13.89 27.62 17.62
CA GLU A 307 -14.38 26.43 16.89
C GLU A 307 -14.35 26.65 15.37
N ARG A 308 -14.71 27.85 14.92
CA ARG A 308 -14.61 28.22 13.50
C ARG A 308 -13.15 28.23 13.02
N MET A 309 -12.21 28.70 13.84
CA MET A 309 -10.77 28.60 13.55
C MET A 309 -10.29 27.14 13.51
N LEU A 310 -10.77 26.31 14.43
CA LEU A 310 -10.43 24.88 14.42
C LEU A 310 -10.89 24.20 13.12
N TYR A 311 -12.10 24.52 12.64
CA TYR A 311 -12.58 23.99 11.35
C TYR A 311 -11.74 24.48 10.17
N ARG A 312 -11.35 25.76 10.14
CA ARG A 312 -10.43 26.28 9.11
C ARG A 312 -9.07 25.59 9.17
N SER A 313 -8.57 25.32 10.38
CA SER A 313 -7.35 24.54 10.57
C SER A 313 -7.49 23.13 10.00
N PHE A 314 -8.62 22.44 10.28
CA PHE A 314 -8.92 21.15 9.68
C PHE A 314 -8.85 21.21 8.14
N LEU A 315 -9.43 22.22 7.51
CA LEU A 315 -9.38 22.37 6.04
C LEU A 315 -7.95 22.57 5.50
N GLY A 316 -7.02 23.06 6.32
CA GLY A 316 -5.60 23.26 5.97
C GLY A 316 -4.71 22.03 6.23
N HIS A 317 -5.18 21.02 6.97
CA HIS A 317 -4.35 19.83 7.23
C HIS A 317 -4.23 18.93 5.99
N PRO A 318 -3.10 18.25 5.81
CA PRO A 318 -2.97 17.22 4.79
C PRO A 318 -3.90 16.03 5.08
N PHE A 319 -4.13 15.21 4.06
CA PHE A 319 -4.85 13.95 4.22
C PHE A 319 -3.94 12.84 4.80
N PRO A 320 -4.50 11.90 5.57
CA PRO A 320 -5.90 11.77 5.97
C PRO A 320 -6.26 12.73 7.11
N ARG A 321 -7.50 13.25 7.10
CA ARG A 321 -8.00 14.16 8.14
C ARG A 321 -9.49 13.94 8.43
N ALA A 322 -9.92 14.18 9.68
CA ALA A 322 -11.32 14.08 10.08
C ALA A 322 -11.69 15.22 11.03
N PHE A 323 -12.94 15.64 11.02
CA PHE A 323 -13.51 16.61 11.93
C PHE A 323 -14.74 16.03 12.62
N ALA A 324 -14.71 16.02 13.95
CA ALA A 324 -15.82 15.58 14.79
C ALA A 324 -16.41 16.74 15.57
N ILE A 325 -17.72 16.74 15.72
CA ILE A 325 -18.48 17.72 16.48
C ILE A 325 -19.38 17.03 17.51
N GLY A 326 -19.50 17.65 18.66
CA GLY A 326 -20.43 17.27 19.72
C GLY A 326 -21.38 18.44 20.06
N GLU A 327 -21.97 18.40 21.23
CA GLU A 327 -22.95 19.40 21.66
C GLU A 327 -22.35 20.79 21.91
N THR A 328 -21.14 20.84 22.47
CA THR A 328 -20.50 22.08 22.94
C THR A 328 -19.04 22.24 22.53
N ALA A 329 -18.49 21.28 21.79
CA ALA A 329 -17.10 21.34 21.34
C ALA A 329 -16.90 20.53 20.06
N ALA A 330 -15.77 20.75 19.42
CA ALA A 330 -15.34 20.02 18.24
C ALA A 330 -13.87 19.60 18.38
N ALA A 331 -13.45 18.64 17.58
CA ALA A 331 -12.06 18.21 17.50
C ALA A 331 -11.68 17.81 16.06
N THR A 332 -10.40 17.93 15.75
CA THR A 332 -9.84 17.45 14.50
C THR A 332 -8.87 16.29 14.77
N GLY A 333 -8.89 15.29 13.90
CA GLY A 333 -7.89 14.26 13.79
C GLY A 333 -7.22 14.38 12.43
N TYR A 334 -5.91 14.34 12.42
CA TYR A 334 -5.10 14.34 11.19
C TYR A 334 -3.83 13.55 11.45
N ASP A 335 -3.18 13.14 10.38
CA ASP A 335 -2.01 12.26 10.39
C ASP A 335 -2.22 10.91 11.10
N GLY A 336 -1.41 9.94 10.76
CA GLY A 336 -1.42 8.62 11.37
C GLY A 336 -2.48 7.69 10.80
N PHE A 337 -2.67 6.59 11.50
CA PHE A 337 -3.42 5.44 11.00
C PHE A 337 -4.94 5.66 10.97
N ASP A 338 -5.51 6.32 11.98
CA ASP A 338 -6.96 6.47 12.10
C ASP A 338 -7.36 7.88 12.56
N PRO A 339 -7.49 8.82 11.64
CA PRO A 339 -7.90 10.18 11.95
C PRO A 339 -9.36 10.28 12.44
N LEU A 340 -10.24 9.31 12.09
CA LEU A 340 -11.62 9.28 12.55
C LEU A 340 -11.67 9.07 14.05
N THR A 341 -11.01 8.01 14.52
CA THR A 341 -10.94 7.69 15.95
C THR A 341 -10.26 8.82 16.71
N LYS A 342 -9.19 9.41 16.18
CA LYS A 342 -8.54 10.59 16.79
C LYS A 342 -9.53 11.76 16.97
N ALA A 343 -10.29 12.10 15.93
CA ALA A 343 -11.25 13.20 15.98
C ALA A 343 -12.38 12.90 16.99
N LEU A 344 -12.93 11.68 16.96
CA LEU A 344 -14.00 11.28 17.87
C LEU A 344 -13.54 11.23 19.33
N GLN A 345 -12.39 10.65 19.61
CA GLN A 345 -11.81 10.63 20.97
C GLN A 345 -11.46 12.04 21.46
N GLY A 346 -10.85 12.87 20.60
CA GLY A 346 -10.57 14.26 20.92
C GLY A 346 -11.83 15.02 21.29
N CYS A 347 -12.90 14.87 20.52
CA CYS A 347 -14.21 15.45 20.80
C CYS A 347 -14.81 14.90 22.11
N SER A 348 -14.81 13.58 22.33
CA SER A 348 -15.40 12.94 23.49
C SER A 348 -14.72 13.28 24.82
N ARG A 349 -13.50 13.77 24.79
CA ARG A 349 -12.82 14.33 25.98
C ARG A 349 -13.33 15.71 26.37
N LEU A 350 -13.96 16.44 25.45
CA LEU A 350 -14.38 17.82 25.61
C LEU A 350 -15.90 17.95 25.79
N THR A 351 -16.67 17.04 25.19
CA THR A 351 -18.15 17.13 25.13
C THR A 351 -18.78 15.75 24.91
N THR A 352 -20.10 15.71 24.88
CA THR A 352 -20.89 14.51 24.61
C THR A 352 -21.42 14.46 23.18
N SER A 353 -22.01 13.33 22.80
CA SER A 353 -22.71 13.14 21.52
C SER A 353 -21.82 13.40 20.28
N CYS A 354 -20.54 13.07 20.37
CA CYS A 354 -19.58 13.32 19.29
C CYS A 354 -19.87 12.47 18.06
N ARG A 355 -19.95 13.11 16.90
CA ARG A 355 -20.12 12.48 15.59
C ARG A 355 -19.21 13.12 14.56
N LEU A 356 -18.83 12.37 13.55
CA LEU A 356 -18.06 12.90 12.42
C LEU A 356 -18.91 13.88 11.61
N TYR A 357 -18.33 15.04 11.32
CA TYR A 357 -18.89 16.02 10.40
C TYR A 357 -18.28 15.87 9.00
N ALA A 358 -16.97 15.84 8.93
CA ALA A 358 -16.26 15.77 7.67
C ALA A 358 -15.05 14.82 7.75
N VAL A 359 -14.75 14.19 6.62
CA VAL A 359 -13.60 13.31 6.42
C VAL A 359 -12.96 13.66 5.09
N ASP A 360 -11.67 13.94 5.10
CA ASP A 360 -10.92 14.45 3.94
C ASP A 360 -11.64 15.67 3.33
N ASN A 361 -12.17 15.55 2.11
CA ASN A 361 -12.91 16.59 1.41
C ASN A 361 -14.43 16.33 1.34
N GLU A 362 -14.94 15.40 2.13
CA GLU A 362 -16.35 15.01 2.09
C GLU A 362 -17.06 15.31 3.41
N VAL A 363 -18.23 15.94 3.34
CA VAL A 363 -19.13 16.05 4.50
C VAL A 363 -19.88 14.74 4.66
N VAL A 364 -19.73 14.10 5.83
CA VAL A 364 -20.34 12.81 6.17
C VAL A 364 -21.47 12.96 7.19
N TRP A 365 -21.74 14.18 7.64
CA TRP A 365 -22.75 14.51 8.63
C TRP A 365 -24.16 14.16 8.19
N LYS A 366 -24.89 13.46 9.04
CA LYS A 366 -26.32 13.21 8.89
C LYS A 366 -27.01 13.85 10.09
N PRO A 367 -27.97 14.81 9.89
CA PRO A 367 -28.71 15.48 10.96
C PRO A 367 -29.38 14.51 11.92
#